data_3338dd8a19b5f554129469e6ab95b28c
#
_entry.id   3338dd8a19b5f554129469e6ab95b28c
#
_cell.length_a   1.000
_cell.length_b   1.000
_cell.length_c   1.000
_cell.angle_alpha   90.00
_cell.angle_beta   90.00
_cell.angle_gamma   90.00
#
_symmetry.space_group_name_H-M   'P 1'
#
loop_
_entity.id
_entity.type
_entity.pdbx_description
1 polymer ?
#
loop_
_entity_poly.entity_id
_entity_poly.type
_entity_poly.pdbx_seq_one_letter_code
_entity_poly.pdbx_strand_id
1 'polypeptide(L)'
;MALVRILLIEDNPGDVRLMEEYLPRNLPFELDISHCARLREAQAVLQEGRIFELILLDLFLPDSMGFPTFEAVREHAGGIPIVVLSGWEDQDQVSRALAGGARDYINKSNLDGLKFVRILREAVKASGPHASLPDRAI
;
A
#
# COMPACT_ATOMS: atom_id res chain seq x y z
N MET A 1 13.67 -14.69 8.37
CA MET A 1 12.46 -14.38 7.60
C MET A 1 12.40 -12.90 7.32
N ALA A 2 12.12 -12.52 6.11
CA ALA A 2 12.06 -11.10 5.75
C ALA A 2 10.85 -10.44 6.40
N LEU A 3 11.00 -9.17 6.76
CA LEU A 3 9.92 -8.37 7.31
C LEU A 3 9.41 -7.42 6.22
N VAL A 4 8.11 -7.43 5.99
CA VAL A 4 7.47 -6.53 5.02
C VAL A 4 6.65 -5.53 5.81
N ARG A 5 7.03 -4.27 5.75
CA ARG A 5 6.32 -3.19 6.43
C ARG A 5 5.36 -2.54 5.46
N ILE A 6 4.09 -2.56 5.82
CA ILE A 6 3.03 -2.06 4.96
C ILE A 6 2.35 -0.88 5.64
N LEU A 7 2.19 0.21 4.90
CA LEU A 7 1.37 1.32 5.34
C LEU A 7 0.00 1.16 4.69
N LEU A 8 -1.01 0.90 5.51
CA LEU A 8 -2.39 0.72 5.04
C LEU A 8 -3.17 2.00 5.33
N ILE A 9 -3.64 2.65 4.28
CA ILE A 9 -4.39 3.91 4.38
C ILE A 9 -5.83 3.61 3.98
N GLU A 10 -6.69 3.47 4.98
CA GLU A 10 -8.06 3.00 4.79
C GLU A 10 -8.89 3.42 6.00
N ASP A 11 -10.00 4.10 5.79
CA ASP A 11 -10.81 4.60 6.91
C ASP A 11 -11.88 3.61 7.39
N ASN A 12 -12.23 2.62 6.61
CA ASN A 12 -13.31 1.69 6.96
C ASN A 12 -12.76 0.50 7.77
N PRO A 13 -13.12 0.36 9.05
CA PRO A 13 -12.60 -0.74 9.88
C PRO A 13 -12.98 -2.12 9.34
N GLY A 14 -14.15 -2.23 8.71
CA GLY A 14 -14.57 -3.50 8.12
C GLY A 14 -13.67 -3.91 6.96
N ASP A 15 -13.29 -2.93 6.13
CA ASP A 15 -12.38 -3.22 5.01
C ASP A 15 -10.99 -3.56 5.52
N VAL A 16 -10.52 -2.89 6.57
CA VAL A 16 -9.23 -3.21 7.18
C VAL A 16 -9.24 -4.65 7.68
N ARG A 17 -10.29 -5.04 8.38
CA ARG A 17 -10.40 -6.40 8.91
C ARG A 17 -10.46 -7.42 7.79
N LEU A 18 -11.22 -7.11 6.74
CA LEU A 18 -11.38 -8.01 5.60
C LEU A 18 -10.03 -8.24 4.93
N MET A 19 -9.23 -7.21 4.76
CA MET A 19 -7.91 -7.34 4.16
C MET A 19 -6.99 -8.19 5.03
N GLU A 20 -7.04 -8.01 6.34
CA GLU A 20 -6.25 -8.83 7.25
C GLU A 20 -6.64 -10.30 7.16
N GLU A 21 -7.92 -10.58 6.95
CA GLU A 21 -8.39 -11.96 6.81
C GLU A 21 -7.94 -12.61 5.52
N TYR A 22 -7.71 -11.81 4.48
CA TYR A 22 -7.27 -12.33 3.20
C TYR A 22 -5.76 -12.50 3.11
N LEU A 23 -5.02 -12.06 4.14
CA LEU A 23 -3.59 -12.27 4.16
C LEU A 23 -3.33 -13.74 4.49
N PRO A 24 -2.54 -14.43 3.68
CA PRO A 24 -2.23 -15.83 3.94
C PRO A 24 -1.45 -15.98 5.24
N ARG A 25 -1.70 -17.06 5.96
CA ARG A 25 -1.02 -17.28 7.23
C ARG A 25 0.37 -17.88 7.08
N ASN A 26 0.60 -18.54 5.94
CA ASN A 26 1.86 -19.24 5.72
C ASN A 26 2.70 -18.53 4.69
N LEU A 27 3.06 -17.29 4.99
CA LEU A 27 3.94 -16.52 4.12
C LEU A 27 5.40 -16.77 4.50
N PRO A 28 6.31 -16.70 3.53
CA PRO A 28 7.74 -16.83 3.82
C PRO A 28 8.33 -15.52 4.34
N PHE A 29 7.50 -14.62 4.86
CA PHE A 29 7.94 -13.36 5.45
C PHE A 29 6.90 -12.90 6.47
N GLU A 30 7.33 -12.02 7.37
CA GLU A 30 6.45 -11.43 8.37
C GLU A 30 5.86 -10.13 7.85
N LEU A 31 4.64 -9.83 8.24
CA LEU A 31 4.01 -8.56 7.87
C LEU A 31 3.90 -7.66 9.09
N ASP A 32 4.26 -6.41 8.92
CA ASP A 32 4.11 -5.38 9.94
C ASP A 32 3.25 -4.28 9.32
N ILE A 33 1.99 -4.24 9.72
CA ILE A 33 1.02 -3.31 9.12
C ILE A 33 0.80 -2.12 10.04
N SER A 34 1.09 -0.93 9.52
CA SER A 34 0.76 0.33 10.19
C SER A 34 -0.46 0.90 9.49
N HIS A 35 -1.45 1.30 10.26
CA HIS A 35 -2.73 1.72 9.73
C HIS A 35 -2.98 3.20 9.96
N CYS A 36 -3.42 3.91 8.93
CA CYS A 36 -3.87 5.29 8.99
C CYS A 36 -5.26 5.39 8.38
N ALA A 37 -6.13 6.17 9.00
CA ALA A 37 -7.50 6.33 8.52
C ALA A 37 -7.67 7.59 7.65
N ARG A 38 -6.67 8.44 7.60
CA ARG A 38 -6.77 9.73 6.89
C ARG A 38 -5.49 10.03 6.13
N LEU A 39 -5.64 10.81 5.07
CA LEU A 39 -4.49 11.22 4.26
C LEU A 39 -3.46 11.97 5.11
N ARG A 40 -3.89 12.91 5.95
CA ARG A 40 -2.93 13.70 6.72
C ARG A 40 -2.12 12.85 7.68
N GLU A 41 -2.70 11.79 8.22
CA GLU A 41 -1.97 10.87 9.10
C GLU A 41 -0.89 10.14 8.31
N ALA A 42 -1.24 9.69 7.11
CA ALA A 42 -0.28 8.99 6.25
C ALA A 42 0.87 9.92 5.84
N GLN A 43 0.54 11.17 5.50
CA GLN A 43 1.57 12.13 5.13
C GLN A 43 2.54 12.37 6.29
N ALA A 44 2.02 12.49 7.51
CA ALA A 44 2.86 12.70 8.69
C ALA A 44 3.79 11.50 8.91
N VAL A 45 3.26 10.29 8.80
CA VAL A 45 4.06 9.07 8.97
C VAL A 45 5.17 9.00 7.93
N LEU A 46 4.84 9.31 6.67
CA LEU A 46 5.83 9.26 5.59
C LEU A 46 6.89 10.36 5.75
N GLN A 47 6.49 11.53 6.25
CA GLN A 47 7.42 12.63 6.49
C GLN A 47 8.38 12.33 7.62
N GLU A 48 8.02 11.45 8.54
CA GLU A 48 8.91 11.02 9.61
C GLU A 48 10.07 10.18 9.10
N GLY A 49 10.02 9.77 7.84
CA GLY A 49 11.07 8.96 7.26
C GLY A 49 10.98 7.47 7.58
N ARG A 50 9.84 7.02 8.08
CA ARG A 50 9.65 5.59 8.35
C ARG A 50 9.71 4.82 7.04
N ILE A 51 10.30 3.63 7.09
CA ILE A 51 10.50 2.81 5.92
C ILE A 51 9.37 1.80 5.77
N PHE A 52 8.77 1.76 4.57
CA PHE A 52 7.76 0.77 4.23
C PHE A 52 8.14 0.12 2.91
N GLU A 53 7.81 -1.15 2.75
CA GLU A 53 8.00 -1.85 1.50
C GLU A 53 6.81 -1.69 0.57
N LEU A 54 5.64 -1.31 1.11
CA LEU A 54 4.41 -1.23 0.32
C LEU A 54 3.45 -0.25 0.97
N ILE A 55 2.75 0.53 0.15
CA ILE A 55 1.64 1.36 0.59
C ILE A 55 0.37 0.81 -0.06
N LEU A 56 -0.64 0.51 0.76
CA LEU A 56 -1.98 0.16 0.29
C LEU A 56 -2.87 1.37 0.55
N LEU A 57 -3.44 1.93 -0.51
CA LEU A 57 -4.12 3.22 -0.44
C LEU A 57 -5.55 3.17 -0.96
N ASP A 58 -6.51 3.45 -0.08
CA ASP A 58 -7.87 3.72 -0.51
C ASP A 58 -7.93 5.15 -1.05
N LEU A 59 -8.53 5.33 -2.21
CA LEU A 59 -8.61 6.65 -2.83
C LEU A 59 -9.73 7.52 -2.24
N PHE A 60 -10.58 6.97 -1.38
CA PHE A 60 -11.70 7.73 -0.81
C PHE A 60 -11.60 7.74 0.70
N LEU A 61 -10.96 8.77 1.22
CA LEU A 61 -10.72 8.95 2.65
C LEU A 61 -11.58 10.11 3.17
N PRO A 62 -11.76 10.23 4.48
CA PRO A 62 -12.58 11.33 5.03
C PRO A 62 -12.06 12.71 4.65
N ASP A 63 -10.75 12.85 4.46
CA ASP A 63 -10.11 14.14 4.18
C ASP A 63 -9.55 14.26 2.77
N SER A 64 -9.80 13.29 1.88
CA SER A 64 -9.26 13.37 0.51
C SER A 64 -9.92 12.33 -0.37
N MET A 65 -10.29 12.70 -1.59
CA MET A 65 -11.02 11.81 -2.48
C MET A 65 -10.42 11.77 -3.88
N GLY A 66 -10.38 10.57 -4.47
CA GLY A 66 -10.05 10.36 -5.87
C GLY A 66 -8.56 10.40 -6.17
N PHE A 67 -8.25 10.66 -7.43
CA PHE A 67 -6.86 10.70 -7.91
C PHE A 67 -5.97 11.67 -7.13
N PRO A 68 -6.44 12.86 -6.70
CA PRO A 68 -5.60 13.74 -5.89
C PRO A 68 -5.06 13.09 -4.62
N THR A 69 -5.80 12.12 -4.06
CA THR A 69 -5.32 11.37 -2.89
C THR A 69 -4.06 10.59 -3.24
N PHE A 70 -4.06 9.93 -4.40
CA PHE A 70 -2.89 9.21 -4.88
C PHE A 70 -1.69 10.16 -5.07
N GLU A 71 -1.93 11.31 -5.72
CA GLU A 71 -0.85 12.27 -5.95
C GLU A 71 -0.24 12.76 -4.66
N ALA A 72 -1.07 13.04 -3.66
CA ALA A 72 -0.60 13.53 -2.37
C ALA A 72 0.26 12.49 -1.66
N VAL A 73 -0.13 11.22 -1.70
CA VAL A 73 0.67 10.15 -1.09
C VAL A 73 1.98 9.97 -1.85
N ARG A 74 1.90 10.01 -3.19
CA ARG A 74 3.09 9.80 -4.01
C ARG A 74 4.17 10.86 -3.76
N GLU A 75 3.77 12.08 -3.45
CA GLU A 75 4.72 13.15 -3.15
C GLU A 75 5.65 12.79 -1.99
N HIS A 76 5.17 12.00 -1.04
CA HIS A 76 5.95 11.64 0.14
C HIS A 76 6.42 10.19 0.15
N ALA A 77 6.05 9.43 -0.87
CA ALA A 77 6.34 8.00 -0.87
C ALA A 77 7.77 7.66 -1.28
N GLY A 78 8.45 8.56 -1.96
CA GLY A 78 9.76 8.25 -2.50
C GLY A 78 9.64 7.13 -3.50
N GLY A 79 10.41 6.07 -3.34
CA GLY A 79 10.34 4.92 -4.23
C GLY A 79 9.42 3.81 -3.76
N ILE A 80 8.64 4.03 -2.69
CA ILE A 80 7.78 2.97 -2.16
C ILE A 80 6.64 2.70 -3.14
N PRO A 81 6.41 1.44 -3.53
CA PRO A 81 5.31 1.13 -4.45
C PRO A 81 3.96 1.36 -3.78
N ILE A 82 3.03 1.93 -4.53
CA ILE A 82 1.68 2.23 -4.06
C ILE A 82 0.70 1.34 -4.82
N VAL A 83 -0.09 0.57 -4.08
CA VAL A 83 -1.16 -0.26 -4.65
C VAL A 83 -2.47 0.33 -4.18
N VAL A 84 -3.36 0.61 -5.14
CA VAL A 84 -4.63 1.28 -4.86
C VAL A 84 -5.69 0.26 -4.45
N LEU A 85 -6.46 0.62 -3.43
CA LEU A 85 -7.64 -0.16 -3.01
C LEU A 85 -8.87 0.52 -3.60
N SER A 86 -9.76 -0.23 -4.23
CA SER A 86 -10.87 0.36 -4.95
C SER A 86 -12.17 -0.41 -4.78
N GLY A 87 -13.30 0.28 -5.04
CA GLY A 87 -14.59 -0.36 -5.22
C GLY A 87 -14.94 -0.38 -6.70
N TRP A 88 -16.14 -0.87 -7.00
CA TRP A 88 -16.58 -1.00 -8.39
C TRP A 88 -16.73 0.34 -9.11
N GLU A 89 -17.15 1.37 -8.37
CA GLU A 89 -17.44 2.68 -8.97
C GLU A 89 -16.20 3.54 -9.16
N ASP A 90 -15.04 3.02 -8.77
CA ASP A 90 -13.82 3.81 -8.76
C ASP A 90 -12.91 3.60 -9.97
N GLN A 91 -13.40 2.92 -11.01
CA GLN A 91 -12.54 2.50 -12.13
C GLN A 91 -11.81 3.65 -12.81
N ASP A 92 -12.49 4.78 -12.95
CA ASP A 92 -11.88 5.94 -13.59
C ASP A 92 -10.70 6.47 -12.77
N GLN A 93 -10.88 6.54 -11.45
CA GLN A 93 -9.85 7.02 -10.54
C GLN A 93 -8.68 6.02 -10.48
N VAL A 94 -8.99 4.73 -10.51
CA VAL A 94 -7.98 3.67 -10.54
C VAL A 94 -7.13 3.80 -11.80
N SER A 95 -7.78 3.98 -12.96
CA SER A 95 -7.06 4.12 -14.23
C SER A 95 -6.11 5.30 -14.21
N ARG A 96 -6.56 6.42 -13.63
CA ARG A 96 -5.72 7.61 -13.52
C ARG A 96 -4.53 7.38 -12.59
N ALA A 97 -4.75 6.67 -11.49
CA ALA A 97 -3.67 6.36 -10.55
C ALA A 97 -2.64 5.44 -11.21
N LEU A 98 -3.11 4.42 -11.94
CA LEU A 98 -2.19 3.51 -12.64
C LEU A 98 -1.37 4.27 -13.69
N ALA A 99 -2.00 5.16 -14.45
CA ALA A 99 -1.30 5.98 -15.42
C ALA A 99 -0.31 6.93 -14.73
N GLY A 100 -0.60 7.32 -13.49
CA GLY A 100 0.25 8.21 -12.71
C GLY A 100 1.35 7.52 -11.94
N GLY A 101 1.43 6.20 -12.00
CA GLY A 101 2.54 5.48 -11.37
C GLY A 101 2.17 4.50 -10.27
N ALA A 102 0.88 4.27 -10.00
CA ALA A 102 0.50 3.23 -9.06
C ALA A 102 0.97 1.88 -9.60
N ARG A 103 1.44 1.02 -8.71
CA ARG A 103 2.00 -0.27 -9.12
C ARG A 103 0.92 -1.24 -9.54
N ASP A 104 -0.23 -1.22 -8.88
CA ASP A 104 -1.32 -2.15 -9.14
C ASP A 104 -2.55 -1.67 -8.39
N TYR A 105 -3.62 -2.43 -8.46
CA TYR A 105 -4.80 -2.14 -7.65
C TYR A 105 -5.42 -3.44 -7.14
N ILE A 106 -6.17 -3.33 -6.05
CA ILE A 106 -6.92 -4.43 -5.47
C ILE A 106 -8.37 -3.98 -5.35
N ASN A 107 -9.29 -4.79 -5.90
CA ASN A 107 -10.72 -4.49 -5.79
C ASN A 107 -11.23 -5.03 -4.47
N LYS A 108 -11.71 -4.15 -3.60
CA LYS A 108 -12.18 -4.52 -2.27
C LYS A 108 -13.45 -5.38 -2.32
N SER A 109 -14.19 -5.30 -3.42
CA SER A 109 -15.41 -6.11 -3.58
C SER A 109 -15.12 -7.51 -4.08
N ASN A 110 -13.91 -7.78 -4.53
CA ASN A 110 -13.55 -9.07 -5.11
C ASN A 110 -12.09 -9.36 -4.76
N LEU A 111 -11.86 -9.60 -3.46
CA LEU A 111 -10.51 -9.84 -2.98
C LEU A 111 -10.01 -11.20 -3.46
N ASP A 112 -8.78 -11.21 -3.95
CA ASP A 112 -8.12 -12.40 -4.46
C ASP A 112 -6.83 -12.60 -3.68
N GLY A 113 -6.79 -13.64 -2.86
CA GLY A 113 -5.63 -13.93 -2.02
C GLY A 113 -4.37 -14.19 -2.83
N LEU A 114 -4.50 -14.82 -4.00
CA LEU A 114 -3.33 -15.09 -4.85
C LEU A 114 -2.74 -13.80 -5.40
N LYS A 115 -3.60 -12.87 -5.81
CA LYS A 115 -3.13 -11.58 -6.28
C LYS A 115 -2.42 -10.84 -5.15
N PHE A 116 -2.96 -10.91 -3.94
CA PHE A 116 -2.38 -10.23 -2.78
C PHE A 116 -0.98 -10.78 -2.51
N VAL A 117 -0.83 -12.11 -2.53
CA VAL A 117 0.47 -12.74 -2.31
C VAL A 117 1.47 -12.29 -3.39
N ARG A 118 1.03 -12.24 -4.65
CA ARG A 118 1.89 -11.80 -5.74
C ARG A 118 2.37 -10.37 -5.52
N ILE A 119 1.46 -9.48 -5.12
CA ILE A 119 1.81 -8.08 -4.85
C ILE A 119 2.83 -8.00 -3.72
N LEU A 120 2.64 -8.77 -2.65
CA LEU A 120 3.57 -8.78 -1.54
C LEU A 120 4.95 -9.28 -1.96
N ARG A 121 4.99 -10.33 -2.77
CA ARG A 121 6.26 -10.87 -3.25
C ARG A 121 7.01 -9.88 -4.13
N GLU A 122 6.28 -9.17 -4.98
CA GLU A 122 6.89 -8.15 -5.83
C GLU A 122 7.43 -6.99 -5.01
N ALA A 123 6.73 -6.61 -3.95
CA ALA A 123 7.19 -5.55 -3.06
C ALA A 123 8.48 -5.96 -2.34
N VAL A 124 8.54 -7.21 -1.89
CA VAL A 124 9.74 -7.74 -1.24
C VAL A 124 10.92 -7.72 -2.20
N LYS A 125 10.69 -8.18 -3.45
CA LYS A 125 11.75 -8.18 -4.44
C LYS A 125 12.24 -6.79 -4.75
N ALA A 126 11.33 -5.84 -4.88
CA ALA A 126 11.68 -4.48 -5.24
C ALA A 126 12.47 -3.79 -4.13
N SER A 127 12.14 -4.07 -2.86
CA SER A 127 12.80 -3.40 -1.76
C SER A 127 13.95 -4.20 -1.17
N GLY A 128 13.97 -5.51 -1.41
CA GLY A 128 14.97 -6.37 -0.80
C GLY A 128 16.39 -5.94 -1.03
N PRO A 129 16.83 -5.75 -2.27
CA PRO A 129 18.19 -5.31 -2.53
C PRO A 129 18.50 -3.97 -1.90
N HIS A 130 17.54 -3.05 -1.94
CA HIS A 130 17.74 -1.76 -1.34
C HIS A 130 17.82 -1.86 0.16
N ALA A 131 17.01 -2.68 0.73
CA ALA A 131 17.02 -2.85 2.17
C ALA A 131 18.33 -3.44 2.63
N SER A 132 18.90 -4.32 1.83
CA SER A 132 20.14 -4.88 2.22
C SER A 132 21.29 -4.01 1.87
N LEU A 133 21.10 -3.12 0.93
CA LEU A 133 22.13 -2.31 0.58
C LEU A 133 22.51 -1.42 1.54
N PRO A 134 21.91 -1.24 2.37
CA PRO A 134 22.21 -0.33 3.23
C PRO A 134 23.31 -0.51 3.76
N ASP A 135 23.06 -1.21 3.75
CA ASP A 135 23.98 -1.41 3.98
C ASP A 135 24.58 -1.07 3.04
N ARG A 136 24.04 -0.96 2.17
CA ARG A 136 24.47 -0.60 1.22
C ARG A 136 25.18 0.44 1.42
N ALA A 137 25.13 0.66 2.00
CA ALA A 137 25.84 1.48 2.03
C ALA A 137 26.97 1.18 2.24
N ILE A 138 26.99 0.75 2.03
CA ILE A 138 27.98 0.47 1.99
C ILE A 138 28.52 0.67 1.60
#